data_d8b24157eb020f04335a43b955abe0e2
#
_entry.id   d8b24157eb020f04335a43b955abe0e2
#
_cell.length_a   1.000
_cell.length_b   1.000
_cell.length_c   1.000
_cell.angle_alpha   90.00
_cell.angle_beta   90.00
_cell.angle_gamma   90.00
#
_symmetry.space_group_name_H-M   'P 1'
#
loop_
_entity.id
_entity.type
_entity.pdbx_description
1 polymer ?
#
loop_
_entity_poly.entity_id
_entity_poly.type
_entity_poly.pdbx_seq_one_letter_code
_entity_poly.pdbx_strand_id
1 'polypeptide(L)'
;MLAGGVEVLKMKLFTYFIAAGLLLCTSVCSAVELDNELHIPADIRAMKDDTAYKASISTLDEADAYYRDFEYDLAIKAYHKALKIDPDSRFVYNKLASIYLIKGKYNKALECINESLARRIEKKADYFTRAEIYIALEEYAKARADIERGLQAAPLQTSSDRLGYEILGRLYRKQGRTNLAIKAYSEAIDIAEKRPISKWRRVIPLDDYFIRAQLYEKTGDADKAIADYKKIISYQHKSFYLQLAYFMLGKMYYNEKCYAEAEAAFAELAKLPQARGFEKLLETTEYKTLEEWQKAVKEHLG
;
A
#
# COMPACT_ATOMS: atom_id res chain seq x y z
N MET A 1 -6.91 31.20 -18.82
CA MET A 1 -6.26 29.95 -19.29
C MET A 1 -5.24 29.39 -18.26
N LEU A 2 -5.55 29.37 -16.95
CA LEU A 2 -4.65 28.90 -15.93
C LEU A 2 -5.25 27.77 -15.03
N ALA A 3 -6.48 27.37 -15.27
CA ALA A 3 -7.15 26.33 -14.47
C ALA A 3 -6.87 24.89 -14.94
N GLY A 4 -6.49 24.69 -16.19
CA GLY A 4 -6.24 23.35 -16.74
C GLY A 4 -4.90 22.70 -16.35
N GLY A 5 -3.91 23.52 -15.99
CA GLY A 5 -2.58 23.03 -15.63
C GLY A 5 -2.51 22.36 -14.23
N VAL A 6 -3.32 22.84 -13.30
CA VAL A 6 -3.34 22.36 -11.92
C VAL A 6 -4.01 20.98 -11.79
N GLU A 7 -5.03 20.71 -12.60
CA GLU A 7 -5.70 19.42 -12.63
C GLU A 7 -4.84 18.30 -13.25
N VAL A 8 -4.12 18.61 -14.32
CA VAL A 8 -3.19 17.66 -14.97
C VAL A 8 -1.99 17.36 -14.05
N LEU A 9 -1.53 18.35 -13.27
CA LEU A 9 -0.46 18.16 -12.30
C LEU A 9 -0.93 17.33 -11.10
N LYS A 10 -2.17 17.56 -10.63
CA LYS A 10 -2.81 16.73 -9.59
C LYS A 10 -3.02 15.29 -10.05
N MET A 11 -3.38 15.07 -11.31
CA MET A 11 -3.49 13.71 -11.88
C MET A 11 -2.12 13.03 -12.03
N LYS A 12 -1.04 13.75 -12.39
CA LYS A 12 0.32 13.19 -12.47
C LYS A 12 0.89 12.89 -11.08
N LEU A 13 0.64 13.71 -10.09
CA LEU A 13 0.97 13.43 -8.68
C LEU A 13 0.19 12.22 -8.16
N PHE A 14 -1.06 12.08 -8.57
CA PHE A 14 -1.91 10.96 -8.20
C PHE A 14 -1.42 9.63 -8.79
N THR A 15 -0.97 9.61 -10.06
CA THR A 15 -0.33 8.44 -10.67
C THR A 15 1.01 8.10 -10.01
N TYR A 16 1.74 9.09 -9.50
CA TYR A 16 3.00 8.86 -8.80
C TYR A 16 2.78 8.33 -7.37
N PHE A 17 1.74 8.80 -6.68
CA PHE A 17 1.32 8.25 -5.38
C PHE A 17 0.71 6.84 -5.51
N ILE A 18 0.03 6.55 -6.61
CA ILE A 18 -0.39 5.17 -6.94
C ILE A 18 0.85 4.31 -7.21
N ALA A 19 1.84 4.79 -7.95
CA ALA A 19 3.08 4.05 -8.21
C ALA A 19 3.92 3.88 -6.93
N ALA A 20 4.00 4.90 -6.06
CA ALA A 20 4.68 4.79 -4.77
C ALA A 20 3.88 3.94 -3.77
N GLY A 21 2.55 4.04 -3.76
CA GLY A 21 1.67 3.16 -2.98
C GLY A 21 1.68 1.71 -3.50
N LEU A 22 1.91 1.52 -4.80
CA LEU A 22 2.03 0.22 -5.45
C LEU A 22 3.42 -0.40 -5.26
N LEU A 23 4.48 0.40 -5.11
CA LEU A 23 5.80 -0.07 -4.66
C LEU A 23 5.75 -0.65 -3.24
N LEU A 24 4.77 -0.22 -2.43
CA LEU A 24 4.53 -0.75 -1.07
C LEU A 24 3.67 -2.01 -1.06
N CYS A 25 2.91 -2.27 -2.13
CA CYS A 25 2.19 -3.53 -2.29
C CYS A 25 3.15 -4.74 -2.40
N THR A 26 4.44 -4.52 -2.73
CA THR A 26 5.44 -5.60 -2.76
C THR A 26 5.77 -6.13 -1.36
N SER A 27 5.69 -5.30 -0.31
CA SER A 27 5.82 -5.77 1.07
C SER A 27 4.56 -6.51 1.56
N VAL A 28 3.40 -6.21 0.98
CA VAL A 28 2.13 -6.87 1.29
C VAL A 28 1.99 -8.20 0.54
N CYS A 29 2.48 -8.31 -0.71
CA CYS A 29 2.52 -9.59 -1.42
C CYS A 29 3.31 -10.66 -0.65
N SER A 30 4.36 -10.26 0.08
CA SER A 30 5.10 -11.21 0.92
C SER A 30 4.37 -11.58 2.22
N ALA A 31 3.34 -10.83 2.64
CA ALA A 31 2.54 -11.16 3.83
C ALA A 31 1.40 -12.16 3.52
N VAL A 32 0.94 -12.23 2.28
CA VAL A 32 -0.09 -13.19 1.84
C VAL A 32 0.48 -14.62 1.69
N GLU A 33 1.80 -14.77 1.54
CA GLU A 33 2.43 -16.09 1.40
C GLU A 33 2.52 -16.90 2.70
N LEU A 34 2.19 -16.36 3.87
CA LEU A 34 2.47 -17.00 5.16
C LEU A 34 1.29 -17.63 5.90
N ASP A 35 0.06 -17.47 5.44
CA ASP A 35 -1.06 -18.28 5.93
C ASP A 35 -1.18 -19.64 5.18
N ASN A 36 -0.16 -20.01 4.41
CA ASN A 36 -0.05 -21.30 3.75
C ASN A 36 0.69 -22.36 4.59
N GLU A 37 0.32 -22.54 5.85
CA GLU A 37 0.25 -23.91 6.37
C GLU A 37 -1.03 -24.55 5.83
N LEU A 38 -1.07 -24.71 4.50
CA LEU A 38 -2.02 -25.56 3.83
C LEU A 38 -1.88 -26.97 4.42
N HIS A 39 -2.90 -27.37 5.15
CA HIS A 39 -3.19 -28.77 5.35
C HIS A 39 -3.46 -29.36 3.95
N ILE A 40 -2.37 -29.78 3.29
CA ILE A 40 -2.42 -30.39 1.95
C ILE A 40 -3.07 -31.74 2.16
N PRO A 41 -4.28 -31.99 1.63
CA PRO A 41 -4.91 -33.29 1.72
C PRO A 41 -3.99 -34.39 1.18
N ALA A 42 -4.11 -35.61 1.72
CA ALA A 42 -3.19 -36.72 1.40
C ALA A 42 -3.22 -37.12 -0.08
N ASP A 43 -4.33 -36.89 -0.77
CA ASP A 43 -4.52 -37.04 -2.21
C ASP A 43 -3.68 -36.05 -3.02
N ILE A 44 -3.47 -34.82 -2.53
CA ILE A 44 -2.57 -33.84 -3.17
C ILE A 44 -1.10 -34.18 -2.94
N ARG A 45 -0.76 -34.85 -1.82
CA ARG A 45 0.60 -35.39 -1.62
C ARG A 45 0.96 -36.48 -2.63
N ALA A 46 -0.02 -37.27 -3.09
CA ALA A 46 0.18 -38.30 -4.11
C ALA A 46 0.39 -37.68 -5.51
N MET A 47 -0.11 -36.45 -5.77
CA MET A 47 0.10 -35.73 -7.03
C MET A 47 1.48 -35.04 -7.14
N LYS A 48 2.30 -35.05 -6.10
CA LYS A 48 3.63 -34.39 -6.10
C LYS A 48 4.62 -34.93 -7.15
N ASP A 49 4.37 -36.08 -7.71
CA ASP A 49 5.19 -36.68 -8.78
C ASP A 49 4.63 -36.47 -10.19
N ASP A 50 3.48 -35.81 -10.33
CA ASP A 50 2.92 -35.52 -11.62
C ASP A 50 3.73 -34.40 -12.32
N THR A 51 4.18 -34.69 -13.54
CA THR A 51 4.92 -33.74 -14.39
C THR A 51 4.11 -32.47 -14.66
N ALA A 52 2.77 -32.58 -14.75
CA ALA A 52 1.86 -31.45 -14.92
C ALA A 52 1.86 -30.54 -13.68
N TYR A 53 1.89 -31.08 -12.46
CA TYR A 53 1.95 -30.32 -11.22
C TYR A 53 3.29 -29.56 -11.09
N LYS A 54 4.41 -30.22 -11.40
CA LYS A 54 5.74 -29.59 -11.41
C LYS A 54 5.82 -28.47 -12.45
N ALA A 55 5.25 -28.67 -13.64
CA ALA A 55 5.17 -27.66 -14.68
C ALA A 55 4.28 -26.47 -14.28
N SER A 56 3.19 -26.71 -13.55
CA SER A 56 2.33 -25.66 -13.00
C SER A 56 3.08 -24.79 -12.01
N ILE A 57 3.77 -25.39 -11.03
CA ILE A 57 4.57 -24.64 -10.04
C ILE A 57 5.66 -23.84 -10.75
N SER A 58 6.45 -24.45 -11.62
CA SER A 58 7.51 -23.74 -12.34
C SER A 58 7.00 -22.54 -13.15
N THR A 59 5.82 -22.69 -13.76
CA THR A 59 5.18 -21.60 -14.52
C THR A 59 4.67 -20.49 -13.61
N LEU A 60 4.17 -20.82 -12.42
CA LEU A 60 3.75 -19.85 -11.42
C LEU A 60 4.94 -19.09 -10.83
N ASP A 61 6.03 -19.78 -10.51
CA ASP A 61 7.26 -19.17 -10.01
C ASP A 61 7.85 -18.19 -11.03
N GLU A 62 7.83 -18.55 -12.34
CA GLU A 62 8.22 -17.67 -13.43
C GLU A 62 7.33 -16.43 -13.50
N ALA A 63 6.01 -16.61 -13.43
CA ALA A 63 5.04 -15.54 -13.47
C ALA A 63 5.19 -14.58 -12.25
N ASP A 64 5.39 -15.15 -11.06
CA ASP A 64 5.61 -14.36 -9.83
C ASP A 64 6.97 -13.66 -9.85
N ALA A 65 8.00 -14.21 -10.50
CA ALA A 65 9.28 -13.53 -10.72
C ALA A 65 9.08 -12.29 -11.60
N TYR A 66 8.46 -12.43 -12.77
CA TYR A 66 8.13 -11.29 -13.63
C TYR A 66 7.27 -10.24 -12.91
N TYR A 67 6.31 -10.67 -12.08
CA TYR A 67 5.49 -9.75 -11.28
C TYR A 67 6.33 -8.95 -10.29
N ARG A 68 7.26 -9.58 -9.58
CA ARG A 68 8.17 -8.92 -8.63
C ARG A 68 9.13 -7.95 -9.31
N ASP A 69 9.54 -8.26 -10.54
CA ASP A 69 10.45 -7.43 -11.33
C ASP A 69 9.69 -6.32 -12.11
N PHE A 70 8.37 -6.19 -11.87
CA PHE A 70 7.48 -5.22 -12.52
C PHE A 70 7.32 -5.43 -14.05
N GLU A 71 7.74 -6.59 -14.56
CA GLU A 71 7.61 -7.00 -15.96
C GLU A 71 6.18 -7.51 -16.24
N TYR A 72 5.18 -6.63 -16.05
CA TYR A 72 3.77 -7.00 -16.03
C TYR A 72 3.27 -7.68 -17.30
N ASP A 73 3.79 -7.34 -18.48
CA ASP A 73 3.37 -7.97 -19.73
C ASP A 73 3.88 -9.42 -19.85
N LEU A 74 5.06 -9.70 -19.33
CA LEU A 74 5.61 -11.04 -19.23
C LEU A 74 4.87 -11.84 -18.16
N ALA A 75 4.59 -11.25 -17.01
CA ALA A 75 3.79 -11.86 -15.96
C ALA A 75 2.40 -12.28 -16.47
N ILE A 76 1.70 -11.40 -17.20
CA ILE A 76 0.39 -11.74 -17.81
C ILE A 76 0.49 -12.96 -18.73
N LYS A 77 1.52 -13.01 -19.59
CA LYS A 77 1.73 -14.16 -20.49
C LYS A 77 1.97 -15.46 -19.73
N ALA A 78 2.81 -15.39 -18.69
CA ALA A 78 3.13 -16.56 -17.87
C ALA A 78 1.92 -17.02 -17.05
N TYR A 79 1.14 -16.10 -16.46
CA TYR A 79 -0.10 -16.46 -15.77
C TYR A 79 -1.14 -17.07 -16.71
N HIS A 80 -1.28 -16.57 -17.94
CA HIS A 80 -2.16 -17.21 -18.91
C HIS A 80 -1.66 -18.61 -19.33
N LYS A 81 -0.34 -18.85 -19.36
CA LYS A 81 0.23 -20.18 -19.54
C LYS A 81 -0.12 -21.11 -18.36
N ALA A 82 -0.04 -20.58 -17.12
CA ALA A 82 -0.45 -21.32 -15.93
C ALA A 82 -1.95 -21.70 -15.97
N LEU A 83 -2.85 -20.81 -16.45
CA LEU A 83 -4.27 -21.10 -16.62
C LEU A 83 -4.58 -22.16 -17.69
N LYS A 84 -3.66 -22.42 -18.64
CA LYS A 84 -3.82 -23.54 -19.57
C LYS A 84 -3.57 -24.89 -18.89
N ILE A 85 -2.75 -24.89 -17.83
CA ILE A 85 -2.45 -26.10 -17.05
C ILE A 85 -3.52 -26.31 -15.97
N ASP A 86 -3.86 -25.22 -15.23
CA ASP A 86 -4.90 -25.21 -14.21
C ASP A 86 -5.90 -24.08 -14.50
N PRO A 87 -6.98 -24.34 -15.27
CA PRO A 87 -7.99 -23.32 -15.60
C PRO A 87 -8.78 -22.82 -14.38
N ASP A 88 -8.77 -23.56 -13.28
CA ASP A 88 -9.50 -23.21 -12.06
C ASP A 88 -8.65 -22.52 -11.01
N SER A 89 -7.39 -22.17 -11.34
CA SER A 89 -6.48 -21.51 -10.43
C SER A 89 -6.95 -20.12 -10.05
N ARG A 90 -7.64 -20.03 -8.93
CA ARG A 90 -8.13 -18.78 -8.36
C ARG A 90 -7.01 -17.80 -8.05
N PHE A 91 -5.87 -18.30 -7.57
CA PHE A 91 -4.68 -17.48 -7.30
C PHE A 91 -4.25 -16.72 -8.56
N VAL A 92 -4.20 -17.37 -9.70
CA VAL A 92 -3.79 -16.75 -10.97
C VAL A 92 -4.78 -15.67 -11.40
N TYR A 93 -6.09 -15.93 -11.27
CA TYR A 93 -7.10 -14.91 -11.58
C TYR A 93 -6.97 -13.67 -10.69
N ASN A 94 -6.73 -13.84 -9.39
CA ASN A 94 -6.49 -12.71 -8.49
C ASN A 94 -5.23 -11.92 -8.86
N LYS A 95 -4.12 -12.62 -9.20
CA LYS A 95 -2.88 -11.96 -9.67
C LYS A 95 -3.10 -11.20 -10.98
N LEU A 96 -3.78 -11.80 -11.95
CA LEU A 96 -4.13 -11.11 -13.19
C LEU A 96 -5.00 -9.88 -12.95
N ALA A 97 -5.99 -9.99 -12.06
CA ALA A 97 -6.82 -8.85 -11.66
C ALA A 97 -5.97 -7.69 -11.10
N SER A 98 -5.03 -8.01 -10.20
CA SER A 98 -4.11 -7.04 -9.62
C SER A 98 -3.23 -6.36 -10.69
N ILE A 99 -2.68 -7.14 -11.63
CA ILE A 99 -1.87 -6.59 -12.73
C ILE A 99 -2.72 -5.69 -13.63
N TYR A 100 -3.92 -6.13 -14.02
CA TYR A 100 -4.79 -5.32 -14.86
C TYR A 100 -5.26 -4.04 -14.15
N LEU A 101 -5.46 -4.08 -12.83
CA LEU A 101 -5.72 -2.88 -12.02
C LEU A 101 -4.53 -1.90 -12.09
N ILE A 102 -3.30 -2.37 -11.89
CA ILE A 102 -2.07 -1.57 -12.00
C ILE A 102 -1.94 -0.94 -13.41
N LYS A 103 -2.29 -1.69 -14.45
CA LYS A 103 -2.26 -1.21 -15.84
C LYS A 103 -3.46 -0.32 -16.22
N GLY A 104 -4.35 0.00 -15.30
CA GLY A 104 -5.56 0.80 -15.56
C GLY A 104 -6.61 0.08 -16.44
N LYS A 105 -6.47 -1.24 -16.65
CA LYS A 105 -7.40 -2.06 -17.45
C LYS A 105 -8.53 -2.60 -16.58
N TYR A 106 -9.33 -1.71 -16.00
CA TYR A 106 -10.29 -2.02 -14.93
C TYR A 106 -11.34 -3.07 -15.31
N ASN A 107 -11.85 -3.07 -16.56
CA ASN A 107 -12.81 -4.07 -17.00
C ASN A 107 -12.21 -5.48 -17.00
N LYS A 108 -10.96 -5.63 -17.51
CA LYS A 108 -10.25 -6.92 -17.46
C LYS A 108 -9.92 -7.34 -16.03
N ALA A 109 -9.62 -6.38 -15.17
CA ALA A 109 -9.41 -6.65 -13.74
C ALA A 109 -10.70 -7.19 -13.09
N LEU A 110 -11.87 -6.59 -13.40
CA LEU A 110 -13.18 -7.07 -12.92
C LEU A 110 -13.52 -8.46 -13.44
N GLU A 111 -13.28 -8.74 -14.72
CA GLU A 111 -13.47 -10.07 -15.31
C GLU A 111 -12.65 -11.11 -14.52
N CYS A 112 -11.34 -10.87 -14.36
CA CYS A 112 -10.47 -11.79 -13.65
C CYS A 112 -10.87 -11.99 -12.18
N ILE A 113 -11.18 -10.92 -11.45
CA ILE A 113 -11.52 -11.07 -10.03
C ILE A 113 -12.89 -11.73 -9.83
N ASN A 114 -13.85 -11.53 -10.74
CA ASN A 114 -15.12 -12.23 -10.70
C ASN A 114 -14.95 -13.73 -10.99
N GLU A 115 -14.04 -14.10 -11.91
CA GLU A 115 -13.65 -15.49 -12.12
C GLU A 115 -13.03 -16.10 -10.85
N SER A 116 -12.21 -15.35 -10.12
CA SER A 116 -11.68 -15.80 -8.83
C SER A 116 -12.81 -16.05 -7.82
N LEU A 117 -13.72 -15.09 -7.67
CA LEU A 117 -14.83 -15.15 -6.71
C LEU A 117 -15.90 -16.21 -7.06
N ALA A 118 -16.06 -16.57 -8.34
CA ALA A 118 -17.00 -17.62 -8.77
C ALA A 118 -16.60 -19.03 -8.30
N ARG A 119 -15.34 -19.21 -7.88
CA ARG A 119 -14.84 -20.49 -7.40
C ARG A 119 -15.16 -20.67 -5.91
N ARG A 120 -15.47 -21.92 -5.51
CA ARG A 120 -16.17 -22.29 -4.26
C ARG A 120 -15.60 -21.78 -2.94
N ILE A 121 -14.37 -21.26 -2.90
CA ILE A 121 -13.75 -20.82 -1.63
C ILE A 121 -13.64 -19.30 -1.63
N GLU A 122 -14.51 -18.63 -0.88
CA GLU A 122 -14.42 -17.18 -0.67
C GLU A 122 -13.19 -16.84 0.15
N LYS A 123 -12.33 -15.97 -0.37
CA LYS A 123 -11.20 -15.40 0.39
C LYS A 123 -11.35 -13.87 0.50
N LYS A 124 -11.04 -13.35 1.68
CA LYS A 124 -11.02 -11.90 1.96
C LYS A 124 -10.27 -11.11 0.89
N ALA A 125 -9.10 -11.62 0.46
CA ALA A 125 -8.25 -10.97 -0.52
C ALA A 125 -8.97 -10.69 -1.85
N ASP A 126 -9.84 -11.58 -2.31
CA ASP A 126 -10.56 -11.40 -3.56
C ASP A 126 -11.57 -10.25 -3.49
N TYR A 127 -12.28 -10.15 -2.36
CA TYR A 127 -13.17 -9.01 -2.10
C TYR A 127 -12.38 -7.70 -2.01
N PHE A 128 -11.24 -7.70 -1.33
CA PHE A 128 -10.40 -6.52 -1.21
C PHE A 128 -9.82 -6.08 -2.56
N THR A 129 -9.35 -7.02 -3.38
CA THR A 129 -8.90 -6.71 -4.75
C THR A 129 -10.04 -6.12 -5.59
N ARG A 130 -11.26 -6.67 -5.50
CA ARG A 130 -12.40 -6.12 -6.25
C ARG A 130 -12.82 -4.74 -5.73
N ALA A 131 -12.75 -4.53 -4.43
CA ALA A 131 -13.00 -3.22 -3.84
C ALA A 131 -12.03 -2.15 -4.37
N GLU A 132 -10.74 -2.48 -4.52
CA GLU A 132 -9.76 -1.58 -5.12
C GLU A 132 -10.08 -1.22 -6.57
N ILE A 133 -10.53 -2.21 -7.35
CA ILE A 133 -10.98 -1.97 -8.72
C ILE A 133 -12.21 -1.04 -8.73
N TYR A 134 -13.19 -1.27 -7.84
CA TYR A 134 -14.34 -0.39 -7.73
C TYR A 134 -13.99 1.02 -7.25
N ILE A 135 -12.99 1.18 -6.38
CA ILE A 135 -12.47 2.51 -6.00
C ILE A 135 -11.87 3.21 -7.22
N ALA A 136 -11.13 2.49 -8.06
CA ALA A 136 -10.54 3.04 -9.27
C ALA A 136 -11.59 3.43 -10.33
N LEU A 137 -12.72 2.73 -10.34
CA LEU A 137 -13.90 3.03 -11.17
C LEU A 137 -14.85 4.06 -10.53
N GLU A 138 -14.52 4.58 -9.33
CA GLU A 138 -15.36 5.48 -8.54
C GLU A 138 -16.72 4.88 -8.12
N GLU A 139 -16.86 3.56 -8.22
CA GLU A 139 -18.06 2.82 -7.78
C GLU A 139 -18.03 2.56 -6.26
N TYR A 140 -18.01 3.63 -5.47
CA TYR A 140 -17.72 3.61 -4.03
C TYR A 140 -18.69 2.77 -3.20
N ALA A 141 -19.97 2.67 -3.61
CA ALA A 141 -20.95 1.85 -2.90
C ALA A 141 -20.61 0.35 -3.03
N LYS A 142 -20.21 -0.11 -4.23
CA LYS A 142 -19.79 -1.50 -4.46
C LYS A 142 -18.46 -1.80 -3.75
N ALA A 143 -17.51 -0.86 -3.81
CA ALA A 143 -16.26 -0.99 -3.09
C ALA A 143 -16.48 -1.20 -1.59
N ARG A 144 -17.36 -0.38 -0.99
CA ARG A 144 -17.68 -0.49 0.43
C ARG A 144 -18.32 -1.83 0.77
N ALA A 145 -19.29 -2.29 -0.03
CA ALA A 145 -19.95 -3.57 0.19
C ALA A 145 -18.93 -4.75 0.16
N ASP A 146 -17.99 -4.74 -0.79
CA ASP A 146 -16.94 -5.74 -0.85
C ASP A 146 -15.97 -5.67 0.35
N ILE A 147 -15.59 -4.47 0.80
CA ILE A 147 -14.75 -4.32 1.99
C ILE A 147 -15.46 -4.89 3.23
N GLU A 148 -16.73 -4.52 3.43
CA GLU A 148 -17.53 -5.02 4.56
C GLU A 148 -17.65 -6.53 4.52
N ARG A 149 -17.90 -7.12 3.35
CA ARG A 149 -17.96 -8.58 3.17
C ARG A 149 -16.63 -9.27 3.49
N GLY A 150 -15.51 -8.71 2.99
CA GLY A 150 -14.18 -9.21 3.30
C GLY A 150 -13.85 -9.15 4.80
N LEU A 151 -14.19 -8.05 5.48
CA LEU A 151 -13.95 -7.90 6.91
C LEU A 151 -14.82 -8.81 7.78
N GLN A 152 -16.02 -9.20 7.31
CA GLN A 152 -16.92 -10.13 8.00
C GLN A 152 -16.54 -11.60 7.78
N ALA A 153 -15.78 -11.93 6.74
CA ALA A 153 -15.38 -13.29 6.45
C ALA A 153 -14.42 -13.83 7.51
N ALA A 154 -14.57 -15.11 7.87
CA ALA A 154 -13.69 -15.78 8.82
C ALA A 154 -12.34 -16.17 8.16
N PRO A 155 -11.27 -16.31 8.94
CA PRO A 155 -11.12 -15.96 10.36
C PRO A 155 -11.05 -14.44 10.58
N LEU A 156 -11.51 -13.97 11.74
CA LEU A 156 -11.47 -12.56 12.11
C LEU A 156 -10.08 -12.17 12.65
N GLN A 157 -9.77 -10.88 12.56
CA GLN A 157 -8.52 -10.28 13.06
C GLN A 157 -7.24 -10.87 12.44
N THR A 158 -7.25 -11.08 11.14
CA THR A 158 -6.10 -11.53 10.36
C THR A 158 -5.29 -10.36 9.81
N SER A 159 -4.09 -10.62 9.25
CA SER A 159 -3.33 -9.60 8.49
C SER A 159 -4.12 -9.07 7.29
N SER A 160 -5.00 -9.88 6.73
CA SER A 160 -5.90 -9.46 5.67
C SER A 160 -6.90 -8.40 6.13
N ASP A 161 -7.31 -8.41 7.41
CA ASP A 161 -8.22 -7.37 7.93
C ASP A 161 -7.55 -6.01 7.99
N ARG A 162 -6.24 -5.95 8.31
CA ARG A 162 -5.46 -4.71 8.19
C ARG A 162 -5.57 -4.14 6.77
N LEU A 163 -5.34 -4.96 5.75
CA LEU A 163 -5.50 -4.54 4.35
C LEU A 163 -6.93 -4.04 4.06
N GLY A 164 -7.95 -4.71 4.58
CA GLY A 164 -9.33 -4.27 4.45
C GLY A 164 -9.56 -2.86 5.01
N TYR A 165 -9.01 -2.56 6.18
CA TYR A 165 -9.10 -1.23 6.78
C TYR A 165 -8.25 -0.18 6.04
N GLU A 166 -7.09 -0.54 5.48
CA GLU A 166 -6.32 0.34 4.61
C GLU A 166 -7.11 0.73 3.34
N ILE A 167 -7.76 -0.24 2.71
CA ILE A 167 -8.61 -0.01 1.53
C ILE A 167 -9.81 0.87 1.91
N LEU A 168 -10.42 0.62 3.08
CA LEU A 168 -11.51 1.45 3.60
C LEU A 168 -11.05 2.90 3.85
N GLY A 169 -9.86 3.07 4.40
CA GLY A 169 -9.23 4.38 4.57
C GLY A 169 -9.03 5.10 3.23
N ARG A 170 -8.53 4.40 2.21
CA ARG A 170 -8.39 4.92 0.85
C ARG A 170 -9.73 5.30 0.23
N LEU A 171 -10.75 4.47 0.40
CA LEU A 171 -12.11 4.76 -0.04
C LEU A 171 -12.63 6.08 0.56
N TYR A 172 -12.53 6.23 1.88
CA TYR A 172 -12.98 7.44 2.56
C TYR A 172 -12.17 8.68 2.17
N ARG A 173 -10.87 8.54 1.94
CA ARG A 173 -10.04 9.64 1.40
C ARG A 173 -10.51 10.09 0.03
N LYS A 174 -10.83 9.16 -0.87
CA LYS A 174 -11.38 9.46 -2.20
C LYS A 174 -12.71 10.19 -2.12
N GLN A 175 -13.54 9.87 -1.14
CA GLN A 175 -14.81 10.53 -0.86
C GLN A 175 -14.67 11.87 -0.11
N GLY A 176 -13.46 12.28 0.28
CA GLY A 176 -13.23 13.47 1.11
C GLY A 176 -13.69 13.33 2.57
N ARG A 177 -14.03 12.12 3.01
CA ARG A 177 -14.49 11.81 4.37
C ARG A 177 -13.30 11.63 5.33
N THR A 178 -12.60 12.71 5.62
CA THR A 178 -11.32 12.70 6.33
C THR A 178 -11.37 11.98 7.68
N ASN A 179 -12.38 12.27 8.52
CA ASN A 179 -12.50 11.65 9.85
C ASN A 179 -12.73 10.14 9.79
N LEU A 180 -13.50 9.67 8.80
CA LEU A 180 -13.72 8.23 8.61
C LEU A 180 -12.44 7.55 8.08
N ALA A 181 -11.67 8.23 7.25
CA ALA A 181 -10.36 7.74 6.80
C ALA A 181 -9.38 7.60 7.97
N ILE A 182 -9.30 8.62 8.86
CA ILE A 182 -8.48 8.55 10.09
C ILE A 182 -8.87 7.35 10.93
N LYS A 183 -10.17 7.12 11.14
CA LYS A 183 -10.65 5.96 11.90
C LYS A 183 -10.22 4.65 11.26
N ALA A 184 -10.38 4.50 9.95
CA ALA A 184 -10.00 3.28 9.25
C ALA A 184 -8.49 2.99 9.33
N TYR A 185 -7.64 4.00 9.12
CA TYR A 185 -6.19 3.83 9.30
C TYR A 185 -5.80 3.55 10.76
N SER A 186 -6.56 4.06 11.74
CA SER A 186 -6.32 3.73 13.15
C SER A 186 -6.59 2.26 13.44
N GLU A 187 -7.66 1.68 12.88
CA GLU A 187 -7.93 0.24 12.99
C GLU A 187 -6.83 -0.60 12.31
N ALA A 188 -6.35 -0.17 11.13
CA ALA A 188 -5.25 -0.85 10.45
C ALA A 188 -3.96 -0.87 11.31
N ILE A 189 -3.60 0.27 11.89
CA ILE A 189 -2.45 0.41 12.79
C ILE A 189 -2.63 -0.48 14.04
N ASP A 190 -3.80 -0.45 14.66
CA ASP A 190 -4.10 -1.23 15.86
C ASP A 190 -3.96 -2.73 15.61
N ILE A 191 -4.44 -3.23 14.48
CA ILE A 191 -4.24 -4.62 14.07
C ILE A 191 -2.75 -4.95 13.87
N ALA A 192 -1.98 -4.05 13.25
CA ALA A 192 -0.55 -4.26 13.04
C ALA A 192 0.24 -4.28 14.36
N GLU A 193 -0.12 -3.43 15.32
CA GLU A 193 0.58 -3.32 16.60
C GLU A 193 0.22 -4.40 17.60
N LYS A 194 -1.05 -4.82 17.65
CA LYS A 194 -1.52 -5.86 18.59
C LYS A 194 -1.09 -7.28 18.24
N ARG A 195 -0.66 -7.53 17.00
CA ARG A 195 -0.22 -8.86 16.63
C ARG A 195 1.10 -9.21 17.30
N PRO A 196 1.16 -10.33 18.03
CA PRO A 196 2.42 -10.84 18.51
C PRO A 196 3.29 -11.16 17.27
N ILE A 197 4.41 -10.52 17.24
CA ILE A 197 5.39 -10.66 16.20
C ILE A 197 5.87 -12.10 16.22
N SER A 198 5.59 -12.87 15.18
CA SER A 198 6.40 -14.05 14.95
C SER A 198 7.85 -13.57 14.80
N LYS A 199 8.80 -14.29 15.38
CA LYS A 199 10.23 -13.95 15.50
C LYS A 199 10.87 -13.50 14.17
N TRP A 200 10.16 -13.65 13.04
CA TRP A 200 10.66 -13.55 11.69
C TRP A 200 10.01 -12.45 10.82
N ARG A 201 8.89 -11.85 11.23
CA ARG A 201 8.21 -10.84 10.39
C ARG A 201 7.35 -9.86 11.19
N ARG A 202 7.85 -8.65 11.40
CA ARG A 202 7.08 -7.51 11.90
C ARG A 202 6.58 -6.69 10.72
N VAL A 203 5.29 -6.64 10.52
CA VAL A 203 4.70 -5.62 9.64
C VAL A 203 4.70 -4.31 10.43
N ILE A 204 5.54 -3.37 10.03
CA ILE A 204 5.58 -2.03 10.63
C ILE A 204 4.64 -1.16 9.78
N PRO A 205 3.58 -0.59 10.35
CA PRO A 205 2.57 0.18 9.61
C PRO A 205 3.04 1.63 9.33
N LEU A 206 4.21 1.77 8.70
CA LEU A 206 4.81 3.08 8.45
C LEU A 206 3.97 3.95 7.51
N ASP A 207 3.41 3.32 6.47
CA ASP A 207 2.51 3.94 5.50
C ASP A 207 1.19 4.39 6.14
N ASP A 208 0.60 3.57 6.99
CA ASP A 208 -0.64 3.91 7.69
C ASP A 208 -0.45 5.10 8.62
N TYR A 209 0.64 5.12 9.41
CA TYR A 209 1.00 6.26 10.24
C TYR A 209 1.22 7.52 9.41
N PHE A 210 1.98 7.41 8.31
CA PHE A 210 2.27 8.55 7.45
C PHE A 210 1.00 9.14 6.84
N ILE A 211 0.13 8.29 6.30
CA ILE A 211 -1.14 8.74 5.70
C ILE A 211 -2.05 9.34 6.78
N ARG A 212 -2.11 8.74 7.97
CA ARG A 212 -2.92 9.26 9.06
C ARG A 212 -2.42 10.61 9.56
N ALA A 213 -1.10 10.79 9.66
CA ALA A 213 -0.49 12.08 9.97
C ALA A 213 -0.89 13.17 8.97
N GLN A 214 -0.82 12.89 7.66
CA GLN A 214 -1.28 13.83 6.63
C GLN A 214 -2.78 14.16 6.76
N LEU A 215 -3.61 13.21 7.19
CA LEU A 215 -5.03 13.46 7.43
C LEU A 215 -5.23 14.32 8.67
N TYR A 216 -4.43 14.16 9.72
CA TYR A 216 -4.43 15.04 10.89
C TYR A 216 -3.98 16.46 10.53
N GLU A 217 -2.94 16.63 9.71
CA GLU A 217 -2.58 17.95 9.17
C GLU A 217 -3.76 18.62 8.46
N LYS A 218 -4.46 17.86 7.63
CA LYS A 218 -5.64 18.35 6.88
C LYS A 218 -6.80 18.77 7.80
N THR A 219 -6.93 18.16 8.98
CA THR A 219 -7.97 18.52 9.97
C THR A 219 -7.51 19.56 10.98
N GLY A 220 -6.25 19.99 10.92
CA GLY A 220 -5.65 20.95 11.88
C GLY A 220 -5.20 20.32 13.20
N ASP A 221 -5.20 19.00 13.31
CA ASP A 221 -4.76 18.26 14.50
C ASP A 221 -3.23 18.10 14.51
N ALA A 222 -2.48 19.21 14.62
CA ALA A 222 -1.02 19.23 14.50
C ALA A 222 -0.32 18.27 15.48
N ASP A 223 -0.76 18.25 16.75
CA ASP A 223 -0.17 17.38 17.78
C ASP A 223 -0.25 15.91 17.43
N LYS A 224 -1.38 15.46 16.87
CA LYS A 224 -1.58 14.06 16.46
C LYS A 224 -0.74 13.73 15.23
N ALA A 225 -0.61 14.65 14.28
CA ALA A 225 0.26 14.47 13.12
C ALA A 225 1.71 14.33 13.55
N ILE A 226 2.20 15.22 14.42
CA ILE A 226 3.55 15.16 15.02
C ILE A 226 3.77 13.82 15.74
N ALA A 227 2.78 13.35 16.51
CA ALA A 227 2.88 12.08 17.21
C ALA A 227 3.05 10.91 16.25
N ASP A 228 2.31 10.88 15.15
CA ASP A 228 2.41 9.84 14.13
C ASP A 228 3.76 9.87 13.40
N TYR A 229 4.29 11.05 13.03
CA TYR A 229 5.63 11.18 12.45
C TYR A 229 6.73 10.73 13.44
N LYS A 230 6.63 11.12 14.70
CA LYS A 230 7.55 10.63 15.75
C LYS A 230 7.48 9.11 15.91
N LYS A 231 6.29 8.53 15.77
CA LYS A 231 6.12 7.08 15.84
C LYS A 231 6.83 6.38 14.68
N ILE A 232 6.75 6.89 13.45
CA ILE A 232 7.52 6.38 12.31
C ILE A 232 9.02 6.42 12.62
N ILE A 233 9.51 7.54 13.14
CA ILE A 233 10.93 7.71 13.50
C ILE A 233 11.35 6.71 14.58
N SER A 234 10.50 6.44 15.57
CA SER A 234 10.80 5.52 16.66
C SER A 234 11.09 4.08 16.23
N TYR A 235 10.59 3.67 15.07
CA TYR A 235 10.91 2.35 14.51
C TYR A 235 12.32 2.24 13.94
N GLN A 236 13.01 3.36 13.69
CA GLN A 236 14.37 3.44 13.13
C GLN A 236 14.57 2.58 11.87
N HIS A 237 13.47 2.30 11.16
CA HIS A 237 13.51 1.51 9.95
C HIS A 237 14.04 2.37 8.80
N LYS A 238 15.19 2.01 8.24
CA LYS A 238 15.83 2.70 7.10
C LYS A 238 14.94 2.58 5.86
N SER A 239 13.98 3.46 5.72
CA SER A 239 13.00 3.48 4.64
C SER A 239 12.76 4.91 4.17
N PHE A 240 12.14 5.01 3.01
CA PHE A 240 11.64 6.28 2.47
C PHE A 240 10.73 7.03 3.48
N TYR A 241 9.92 6.30 4.26
CA TYR A 241 9.05 6.90 5.28
C TYR A 241 9.80 7.56 6.43
N LEU A 242 10.99 7.06 6.78
CA LEU A 242 11.83 7.71 7.80
C LEU A 242 12.25 9.11 7.35
N GLN A 243 12.68 9.23 6.08
CA GLN A 243 13.05 10.53 5.51
C GLN A 243 11.85 11.47 5.42
N LEU A 244 10.71 10.97 4.93
CA LEU A 244 9.48 11.75 4.87
C LEU A 244 9.03 12.21 6.26
N ALA A 245 9.12 11.35 7.27
CA ALA A 245 8.72 11.70 8.63
C ALA A 245 9.58 12.83 9.22
N TYR A 246 10.91 12.77 9.05
CA TYR A 246 11.77 13.86 9.47
C TYR A 246 11.49 15.15 8.71
N PHE A 247 11.30 15.08 7.40
CA PHE A 247 10.98 16.25 6.57
C PHE A 247 9.66 16.90 7.00
N MET A 248 8.60 16.11 7.11
CA MET A 248 7.29 16.63 7.51
C MET A 248 7.29 17.16 8.94
N LEU A 249 8.00 16.49 9.84
CA LEU A 249 8.15 16.95 11.21
C LEU A 249 8.88 18.32 11.29
N GLY A 250 9.99 18.48 10.56
CA GLY A 250 10.71 19.73 10.46
C GLY A 250 9.84 20.87 9.92
N LYS A 251 9.08 20.58 8.86
CA LYS A 251 8.12 21.52 8.27
C LYS A 251 7.01 21.92 9.27
N MET A 252 6.46 20.95 10.01
CA MET A 252 5.43 21.24 11.01
C MET A 252 5.96 22.10 12.12
N TYR A 253 7.13 21.77 12.69
CA TYR A 253 7.75 22.59 13.71
C TYR A 253 8.06 24.01 13.24
N TYR A 254 8.51 24.16 11.98
CA TYR A 254 8.72 25.48 11.40
C TYR A 254 7.41 26.30 11.37
N ASN A 255 6.31 25.69 10.93
CA ASN A 255 5.00 26.35 10.88
C ASN A 255 4.49 26.74 12.28
N GLU A 256 4.78 25.93 13.29
CA GLU A 256 4.45 26.21 14.70
C GLU A 256 5.46 27.17 15.37
N LYS A 257 6.43 27.70 14.61
CA LYS A 257 7.50 28.59 15.10
C LYS A 257 8.45 27.93 16.12
N CYS A 258 8.46 26.62 16.20
CA CYS A 258 9.40 25.83 17.00
C CYS A 258 10.68 25.60 16.19
N TYR A 259 11.46 26.66 15.97
CA TYR A 259 12.56 26.65 15.00
C TYR A 259 13.73 25.75 15.43
N ALA A 260 14.00 25.60 16.71
CA ALA A 260 15.06 24.71 17.21
C ALA A 260 14.73 23.23 16.92
N GLU A 261 13.48 22.84 17.12
CA GLU A 261 13.00 21.50 16.82
C GLU A 261 12.96 21.24 15.31
N ALA A 262 12.62 22.27 14.52
CA ALA A 262 12.68 22.19 13.06
C ALA A 262 14.10 21.96 12.56
N GLU A 263 15.08 22.72 13.09
CA GLU A 263 16.50 22.54 12.78
C GLU A 263 16.97 21.13 13.11
N ALA A 264 16.65 20.64 14.31
CA ALA A 264 17.01 19.30 14.74
C ALA A 264 16.45 18.23 13.80
N ALA A 265 15.19 18.34 13.38
CA ALA A 265 14.56 17.39 12.46
C ALA A 265 15.23 17.39 11.07
N PHE A 266 15.51 18.56 10.50
CA PHE A 266 16.20 18.68 9.22
C PHE A 266 17.67 18.24 9.29
N ALA A 267 18.36 18.44 10.43
CA ALA A 267 19.70 17.95 10.65
C ALA A 267 19.76 16.41 10.69
N GLU A 268 18.79 15.76 11.35
CA GLU A 268 18.69 14.29 11.32
C GLU A 268 18.38 13.76 9.91
N LEU A 269 17.48 14.41 9.17
CA LEU A 269 17.21 14.08 7.77
C LEU A 269 18.49 14.13 6.92
N ALA A 270 19.31 15.15 7.08
CA ALA A 270 20.54 15.33 6.32
C ALA A 270 21.60 14.23 6.56
N LYS A 271 21.53 13.54 7.71
CA LYS A 271 22.43 12.41 8.03
C LYS A 271 22.00 11.10 7.38
N LEU A 272 20.77 11.03 6.89
CA LEU A 272 20.24 9.80 6.31
C LEU A 272 20.73 9.64 4.87
N PRO A 273 21.10 8.40 4.44
CA PRO A 273 21.38 8.14 3.05
C PRO A 273 20.11 8.39 2.23
N GLN A 274 20.22 9.15 1.16
CA GLN A 274 19.07 9.50 0.35
C GLN A 274 18.41 8.26 -0.25
N ALA A 275 17.13 8.06 0.06
CA ALA A 275 16.32 7.00 -0.53
C ALA A 275 15.94 7.39 -1.96
N ARG A 276 16.01 6.42 -2.89
CA ARG A 276 15.55 6.62 -4.27
C ARG A 276 14.14 7.24 -4.27
N GLY A 277 14.01 8.39 -4.92
CA GLY A 277 12.73 9.05 -5.09
C GLY A 277 12.42 10.16 -4.08
N PHE A 278 13.19 10.33 -3.00
CA PHE A 278 12.96 11.42 -2.04
C PHE A 278 13.23 12.79 -2.68
N GLU A 279 14.37 12.98 -3.34
CA GLU A 279 14.67 14.22 -4.09
C GLU A 279 13.62 14.49 -5.17
N LYS A 280 13.28 13.47 -5.96
CA LYS A 280 12.27 13.60 -7.00
C LYS A 280 10.90 13.97 -6.43
N LEU A 281 10.57 13.53 -5.22
CA LEU A 281 9.34 13.95 -4.54
C LEU A 281 9.42 15.43 -4.17
N LEU A 282 10.53 15.92 -3.65
CA LEU A 282 10.71 17.35 -3.33
C LEU A 282 10.63 18.22 -4.58
N GLU A 283 11.24 17.79 -5.69
CA GLU A 283 11.18 18.49 -6.98
C GLU A 283 9.77 18.54 -7.58
N THR A 284 8.97 17.48 -7.39
CA THR A 284 7.61 17.39 -7.95
C THR A 284 6.53 18.01 -7.07
N THR A 285 6.86 18.29 -5.84
CA THR A 285 6.00 19.02 -4.90
C THR A 285 6.48 20.49 -4.87
N GLU A 286 5.58 21.43 -4.66
CA GLU A 286 5.94 22.86 -4.45
C GLU A 286 6.67 23.07 -3.12
N TYR A 287 7.33 22.05 -2.61
CA TYR A 287 8.11 22.13 -1.38
C TYR A 287 9.48 22.74 -1.71
N LYS A 288 9.90 23.65 -0.86
CA LYS A 288 11.29 24.10 -0.80
C LYS A 288 12.22 22.90 -0.66
N THR A 289 13.40 22.98 -1.25
CA THR A 289 14.45 21.99 -1.01
C THR A 289 14.81 21.90 0.48
N LEU A 290 15.46 20.81 0.88
CA LEU A 290 15.93 20.70 2.26
C LEU A 290 16.84 21.88 2.64
N GLU A 291 17.71 22.32 1.72
CA GLU A 291 18.62 23.45 1.92
C GLU A 291 17.86 24.76 2.13
N GLU A 292 16.81 25.00 1.35
CA GLU A 292 15.97 26.20 1.52
C GLU A 292 15.23 26.20 2.86
N TRP A 293 14.75 25.04 3.32
CA TRP A 293 14.15 24.92 4.64
C TRP A 293 15.15 25.14 5.77
N GLN A 294 16.36 24.56 5.66
CA GLN A 294 17.44 24.76 6.63
C GLN A 294 17.86 26.23 6.70
N LYS A 295 17.95 26.92 5.55
CA LYS A 295 18.22 28.33 5.49
C LYS A 295 17.13 29.16 6.18
N ALA A 296 15.86 28.89 5.84
CA ALA A 296 14.72 29.59 6.43
C ALA A 296 14.67 29.45 7.96
N VAL A 297 14.98 28.25 8.49
CA VAL A 297 15.05 28.02 9.93
C VAL A 297 16.18 28.84 10.57
N LYS A 298 17.38 28.86 9.98
CA LYS A 298 18.52 29.60 10.49
C LYS A 298 18.28 31.13 10.55
N GLU A 299 17.53 31.65 9.57
CA GLU A 299 17.16 33.08 9.55
C GLU A 299 16.29 33.49 10.75
N HIS A 300 15.63 32.55 11.40
CA HIS A 300 14.82 32.79 12.62
C HIS A 300 15.55 32.45 13.93
N LEU A 301 16.65 31.71 13.87
CA LEU A 301 17.43 31.31 15.05
C LEU A 301 18.58 32.27 15.33
N GLY A 302 18.97 33.09 14.35
CA GLY A 302 20.13 33.93 14.51
C GLY A 302 20.47 34.99 14.17
#